data_6b5ddf728a73a7d64499f59062f71a4c
#
_entry.id   6b5ddf728a73a7d64499f59062f71a4c
#
_cell.length_a   1.000
_cell.length_b   1.000
_cell.length_c   1.000
_cell.angle_alpha   90.00
_cell.angle_beta   90.00
_cell.angle_gamma   90.00
#
_symmetry.space_group_name_H-M   'P 1'
#
loop_
_entity.id
_entity.type
_entity.pdbx_description
1 polymer ?
#
loop_
_entity_poly.entity_id
_entity_poly.type
_entity_poly.pdbx_seq_one_letter_code
_entity_poly.pdbx_strand_id
1 'polypeptide(L)'
;MDIHYTQLFLALVEGIGLVASPCILPILPIMLAASLDGGKRRPLGIITGFILAFTVFALLSRQLLEALHADPEIVRNVALALLALFGFVMLSKKLSDKLLGATQGLANLGQNLSSRWDRKNGYFSGVAIGALIGLIWTPCAGPIMAAAVVQIVQAKTSAEATLTVIMFALGAGIPMLAIALAGRQVATRLGFFKKHSYAVRRVLGVIIIAAAVLIYEGADVQLLASAGKSSNETVFSGELRDGLEAPYPAPEFVGISEWINSPPLKMADLRGKVVLVDFWTYSCINCVRTLPHLTGWDAKYRDKGLLIIGVHSPEFEFEKKADNVRMATEKFGIKYPVALDNHLATWSAFYNKYWPAHYLIDQKGQIVYTHFGEGDYDVTEGNIRALLGIGGEVKPPADNLLTYTKNQTLETYLGYGRMQNFAAADVAPRDKPSFYTYPSDLKPNCWALEGEWIVGRQSVVSQKPDAGLRLNFTARKVFLVLGTKPGKSIHVHVTLNGKPASSADVKDGNLTVDQERLYELIDQGEGKNGLLELKADEPGLMAYAFTFGG
;
A
#
# COMPACT_ATOMS: atom_id res chain seq x y z
N MET A 1 24.28 8.09 -16.62
CA MET A 1 23.46 9.13 -15.96
C MET A 1 22.35 9.51 -16.95
N ASP A 2 21.39 8.59 -17.16
CA ASP A 2 20.29 8.84 -18.09
C ASP A 2 19.14 9.45 -17.29
N ILE A 3 19.11 10.77 -17.30
CA ILE A 3 18.03 11.56 -16.69
C ILE A 3 16.80 11.37 -17.58
N HIS A 4 15.76 10.73 -17.05
CA HIS A 4 14.49 10.56 -17.78
C HIS A 4 13.77 11.91 -17.92
N TYR A 5 14.04 12.62 -19.01
CA TYR A 5 13.44 13.92 -19.33
C TYR A 5 11.91 13.90 -19.36
N THR A 6 11.30 12.75 -19.69
CA THR A 6 9.84 12.56 -19.66
C THR A 6 9.25 12.64 -18.27
N GLN A 7 9.89 12.06 -17.26
CA GLN A 7 9.43 12.12 -15.86
C GLN A 7 9.55 13.54 -15.30
N LEU A 8 10.62 14.26 -15.63
CA LEU A 8 10.79 15.65 -15.23
C LEU A 8 9.74 16.56 -15.89
N PHE A 9 9.41 16.32 -17.15
CA PHE A 9 8.36 17.06 -17.86
C PHE A 9 6.96 16.76 -17.27
N LEU A 10 6.66 15.51 -16.95
CA LEU A 10 5.41 15.11 -16.27
C LEU A 10 5.28 15.77 -14.90
N ALA A 11 6.33 15.76 -14.08
CA ALA A 11 6.34 16.43 -12.79
C ALA A 11 6.08 17.94 -12.90
N LEU A 12 6.62 18.59 -13.94
CA LEU A 12 6.35 19.99 -14.22
C LEU A 12 4.89 20.23 -14.61
N VAL A 13 4.31 19.38 -15.45
CA VAL A 13 2.88 19.47 -15.88
C VAL A 13 1.94 19.21 -14.70
N GLU A 14 2.24 18.22 -13.87
CA GLU A 14 1.50 17.94 -12.62
C GLU A 14 1.53 19.14 -11.67
N GLY A 15 2.72 19.79 -11.52
CA GLY A 15 2.86 21.02 -10.74
C GLY A 15 2.01 22.17 -11.29
N ILE A 16 1.90 22.33 -12.61
CA ILE A 16 1.02 23.32 -13.24
C ILE A 16 -0.46 22.99 -12.97
N GLY A 17 -0.84 21.72 -13.11
CA GLY A 17 -2.21 21.25 -12.85
C GLY A 17 -2.66 21.49 -11.40
N LEU A 18 -1.73 21.42 -10.46
CA LEU A 18 -1.98 21.63 -9.05
C LEU A 18 -2.52 23.04 -8.72
N VAL A 19 -2.19 24.05 -9.51
CA VAL A 19 -2.68 25.43 -9.34
C VAL A 19 -4.20 25.53 -9.57
N ALA A 20 -4.78 24.59 -10.31
CA ALA A 20 -6.24 24.48 -10.48
C ALA A 20 -6.94 23.81 -9.28
N SER A 21 -6.22 23.34 -8.27
CA SER A 21 -6.82 22.70 -7.10
C SER A 21 -7.65 23.68 -6.28
N PRO A 22 -8.78 23.21 -5.71
CA PRO A 22 -9.71 24.07 -4.95
C PRO A 22 -9.09 24.72 -3.71
N CYS A 23 -7.94 24.21 -3.25
CA CYS A 23 -7.25 24.73 -2.07
C CYS A 23 -6.45 26.03 -2.35
N ILE A 24 -6.09 26.29 -3.60
CA ILE A 24 -5.31 27.50 -3.99
C ILE A 24 -6.20 28.73 -4.14
N LEU A 25 -7.43 28.54 -4.61
CA LEU A 25 -8.36 29.64 -4.85
C LEU A 25 -8.57 30.59 -3.65
N PRO A 26 -8.65 30.11 -2.39
CA PRO A 26 -8.75 31.01 -1.22
C PRO A 26 -7.46 31.77 -0.90
N ILE A 27 -6.31 31.23 -1.28
CA ILE A 27 -4.98 31.81 -0.98
C ILE A 27 -4.60 32.87 -2.02
N LEU A 28 -5.14 32.78 -3.25
CA LEU A 28 -4.89 33.73 -4.34
C LEU A 28 -5.11 35.20 -3.95
N PRO A 29 -6.21 35.61 -3.27
CA PRO A 29 -6.39 37.00 -2.86
C PRO A 29 -5.35 37.48 -1.85
N ILE A 30 -4.88 36.59 -0.96
CA ILE A 30 -3.85 36.91 0.04
C ILE A 30 -2.49 37.08 -0.64
N MET A 31 -2.17 36.22 -1.61
CA MET A 31 -0.94 36.33 -2.41
C MET A 31 -0.94 37.62 -3.26
N LEU A 32 -2.07 37.95 -3.87
CA LEU A 32 -2.23 39.19 -4.63
C LEU A 32 -2.05 40.42 -3.73
N ALA A 33 -2.66 40.45 -2.55
CA ALA A 33 -2.48 41.55 -1.59
C ALA A 33 -1.02 41.65 -1.12
N ALA A 34 -0.39 40.53 -0.79
CA ALA A 34 1.01 40.50 -0.36
C ALA A 34 2.01 40.93 -1.45
N SER A 35 1.66 40.75 -2.74
CA SER A 35 2.50 41.14 -3.87
C SER A 35 2.36 42.63 -4.23
N LEU A 36 1.25 43.28 -3.86
CA LEU A 36 0.96 44.69 -4.19
C LEU A 36 1.67 45.68 -3.26
N ASP A 37 1.89 45.32 -1.99
CA ASP A 37 2.43 46.22 -0.94
C ASP A 37 3.95 46.17 -0.78
N GLY A 38 4.70 45.63 -1.76
CA GLY A 38 6.18 45.48 -1.65
C GLY A 38 6.93 45.85 -2.92
N GLY A 39 8.25 45.93 -2.81
CA GLY A 39 9.15 46.25 -3.91
C GLY A 39 9.08 45.25 -5.06
N LYS A 40 9.62 45.64 -6.25
CA LYS A 40 9.57 44.87 -7.52
C LYS A 40 10.12 43.41 -7.41
N ARG A 41 10.94 43.10 -6.41
CA ARG A 41 11.55 41.77 -6.20
C ARG A 41 10.79 40.89 -5.18
N ARG A 42 9.74 41.39 -4.55
CA ARG A 42 8.96 40.63 -3.55
C ARG A 42 8.24 39.39 -4.10
N PRO A 43 7.64 39.41 -5.31
CA PRO A 43 7.06 38.20 -5.92
C PRO A 43 8.10 37.09 -6.14
N LEU A 44 9.31 37.45 -6.56
CA LEU A 44 10.40 36.47 -6.69
C LEU A 44 10.81 35.87 -5.34
N GLY A 45 10.83 36.66 -4.26
CA GLY A 45 11.06 36.18 -2.90
C GLY A 45 10.00 35.18 -2.46
N ILE A 46 8.73 35.46 -2.73
CA ILE A 46 7.61 34.57 -2.36
C ILE A 46 7.78 33.19 -3.02
N ILE A 47 8.15 33.14 -4.29
CA ILE A 47 8.31 31.88 -5.01
C ILE A 47 9.55 31.12 -4.55
N THR A 48 10.68 31.79 -4.36
CA THR A 48 11.88 31.12 -3.84
C THR A 48 11.67 30.58 -2.44
N GLY A 49 10.95 31.31 -1.56
CA GLY A 49 10.58 30.87 -0.22
C GLY A 49 9.64 29.66 -0.24
N PHE A 50 8.66 29.68 -1.14
CA PHE A 50 7.74 28.57 -1.35
C PHE A 50 8.45 27.29 -1.81
N ILE A 51 9.26 27.38 -2.87
CA ILE A 51 10.01 26.23 -3.41
C ILE A 51 10.96 25.65 -2.35
N LEU A 52 11.70 26.51 -1.64
CA LEU A 52 12.62 26.08 -0.59
C LEU A 52 11.89 25.38 0.58
N ALA A 53 10.85 26.01 1.13
CA ALA A 53 10.12 25.44 2.24
C ALA A 53 9.42 24.13 1.88
N PHE A 54 8.82 24.06 0.69
CA PHE A 54 8.17 22.85 0.19
C PHE A 54 9.17 21.71 -0.01
N THR A 55 10.31 21.98 -0.66
CA THR A 55 11.36 20.97 -0.89
C THR A 55 11.96 20.47 0.42
N VAL A 56 12.31 21.37 1.34
CA VAL A 56 12.84 21.00 2.67
C VAL A 56 11.83 20.19 3.46
N PHE A 57 10.56 20.60 3.46
CA PHE A 57 9.50 19.87 4.19
C PHE A 57 9.28 18.49 3.57
N ALA A 58 9.23 18.34 2.25
CA ALA A 58 9.06 17.07 1.56
C ALA A 58 10.21 16.09 1.87
N LEU A 59 11.44 16.58 1.94
CA LEU A 59 12.61 15.76 2.27
C LEU A 59 12.67 15.40 3.77
N LEU A 60 12.34 16.35 4.66
CA LEU A 60 12.32 16.12 6.11
C LEU A 60 11.19 15.18 6.53
N SER A 61 10.01 15.29 5.91
CA SER A 61 8.86 14.46 6.25
C SER A 61 9.15 12.97 6.02
N ARG A 62 9.92 12.64 4.96
CA ARG A 62 10.36 11.28 4.70
C ARG A 62 11.28 10.75 5.82
N GLN A 63 12.31 11.52 6.19
CA GLN A 63 13.23 11.11 7.25
C GLN A 63 12.57 11.06 8.62
N LEU A 64 11.62 11.95 8.90
CA LEU A 64 10.88 11.99 10.15
C LEU A 64 9.91 10.80 10.28
N LEU A 65 9.23 10.42 9.19
CA LEU A 65 8.37 9.22 9.14
C LEU A 65 9.16 7.95 9.36
N GLU A 66 10.33 7.80 8.72
CA GLU A 66 11.24 6.68 8.92
C GLU A 66 11.78 6.63 10.36
N ALA A 67 12.12 7.78 10.96
CA ALA A 67 12.67 7.86 12.33
C ALA A 67 11.62 7.65 13.43
N LEU A 68 10.38 8.08 13.21
CA LEU A 68 9.30 7.98 14.21
C LEU A 68 8.54 6.65 14.15
N HIS A 69 8.84 5.77 13.18
CA HIS A 69 8.08 4.52 12.93
C HIS A 69 6.55 4.76 12.97
N ALA A 70 6.13 5.96 12.51
CA ALA A 70 4.73 6.35 12.53
C ALA A 70 3.96 5.54 11.50
N ASP A 71 2.85 4.95 11.93
CA ASP A 71 1.94 4.21 11.06
C ASP A 71 1.39 5.16 9.97
N PRO A 72 1.60 4.85 8.67
CA PRO A 72 1.11 5.68 7.56
C PRO A 72 -0.39 5.95 7.62
N GLU A 73 -1.15 5.04 8.23
CA GLU A 73 -2.60 5.14 8.36
C GLU A 73 -3.02 6.21 9.37
N ILE A 74 -2.27 6.37 10.45
CA ILE A 74 -2.49 7.44 11.43
C ILE A 74 -2.23 8.80 10.79
N VAL A 75 -1.15 8.92 10.01
CA VAL A 75 -0.81 10.17 9.30
C VAL A 75 -1.88 10.54 8.28
N ARG A 76 -2.39 9.55 7.52
CA ARG A 76 -3.50 9.72 6.57
C ARG A 76 -4.76 10.19 7.28
N ASN A 77 -5.16 9.56 8.38
CA ASN A 77 -6.37 9.89 9.12
C ASN A 77 -6.30 11.29 9.75
N VAL A 78 -5.13 11.68 10.28
CA VAL A 78 -4.89 13.03 10.79
C VAL A 78 -4.97 14.07 9.66
N ALA A 79 -4.38 13.80 8.51
CA ALA A 79 -4.45 14.70 7.35
C ALA A 79 -5.88 14.88 6.84
N LEU A 80 -6.68 13.80 6.78
CA LEU A 80 -8.10 13.85 6.39
C LEU A 80 -8.94 14.61 7.40
N ALA A 81 -8.70 14.42 8.70
CA ALA A 81 -9.38 15.15 9.75
C ALA A 81 -9.10 16.68 9.68
N LEU A 82 -7.84 17.05 9.44
CA LEU A 82 -7.44 18.45 9.24
C LEU A 82 -8.08 19.04 7.97
N LEU A 83 -8.15 18.28 6.88
CA LEU A 83 -8.79 18.70 5.64
C LEU A 83 -10.30 18.92 5.82
N ALA A 84 -10.99 18.01 6.50
CA ALA A 84 -12.40 18.12 6.83
C ALA A 84 -12.68 19.31 7.76
N LEU A 85 -11.84 19.52 8.77
CA LEU A 85 -11.92 20.67 9.68
C LEU A 85 -11.76 21.99 8.92
N PHE A 86 -10.79 22.07 8.00
CA PHE A 86 -10.58 23.24 7.17
C PHE A 86 -11.78 23.53 6.26
N GLY A 87 -12.36 22.50 5.63
CA GLY A 87 -13.59 22.59 4.85
C GLY A 87 -14.77 23.11 5.70
N PHE A 88 -14.91 22.60 6.92
CA PHE A 88 -15.95 23.05 7.86
C PHE A 88 -15.78 24.53 8.29
N VAL A 89 -14.55 24.96 8.54
CA VAL A 89 -14.25 26.37 8.86
C VAL A 89 -14.64 27.29 7.70
N MET A 90 -14.45 26.85 6.44
CA MET A 90 -14.87 27.63 5.27
C MET A 90 -16.38 27.76 5.10
N LEU A 91 -17.18 26.82 5.61
CA LEU A 91 -18.65 26.89 5.59
C LEU A 91 -19.20 27.93 6.54
N SER A 92 -18.52 28.21 7.66
CA SER A 92 -19.00 29.14 8.69
C SER A 92 -18.38 30.53 8.53
N LYS A 93 -19.18 31.55 8.22
CA LYS A 93 -18.73 32.94 8.10
C LYS A 93 -18.03 33.45 9.38
N LYS A 94 -18.59 33.17 10.55
CA LYS A 94 -18.04 33.62 11.85
C LYS A 94 -16.68 32.97 12.15
N LEU A 95 -16.49 31.69 11.80
CA LEU A 95 -15.28 30.95 12.06
C LEU A 95 -14.18 31.33 11.05
N SER A 96 -14.55 31.49 9.79
CA SER A 96 -13.65 31.94 8.71
C SER A 96 -13.12 33.37 8.97
N ASP A 97 -13.97 34.29 9.41
CA ASP A 97 -13.56 35.66 9.71
C ASP A 97 -12.67 35.74 10.98
N LYS A 98 -12.90 34.87 11.96
CA LYS A 98 -12.08 34.75 13.17
C LYS A 98 -10.69 34.16 12.84
N LEU A 99 -10.63 33.17 11.95
CA LEU A 99 -9.37 32.55 11.50
C LEU A 99 -8.55 33.55 10.64
N LEU A 100 -9.22 34.29 9.76
CA LEU A 100 -8.59 35.37 8.98
C LEU A 100 -8.06 36.50 9.87
N GLY A 101 -8.77 36.84 10.96
CA GLY A 101 -8.29 37.80 11.96
C GLY A 101 -7.03 37.28 12.71
N ALA A 102 -6.99 36.00 13.05
CA ALA A 102 -5.82 35.39 13.68
C ALA A 102 -4.61 35.31 12.75
N THR A 103 -4.83 34.96 11.47
CA THR A 103 -3.77 34.95 10.45
C THR A 103 -3.25 36.34 10.11
N GLN A 104 -4.11 37.38 10.16
CA GLN A 104 -3.67 38.80 10.05
C GLN A 104 -2.76 39.22 11.20
N GLY A 105 -3.03 38.75 12.42
CA GLY A 105 -2.14 38.94 13.59
C GLY A 105 -0.75 38.35 13.36
N LEU A 106 -0.68 37.13 12.83
CA LEU A 106 0.59 36.47 12.49
C LEU A 106 1.31 37.15 11.31
N ALA A 107 0.57 37.59 10.32
CA ALA A 107 1.11 38.35 9.17
C ALA A 107 1.68 39.70 9.60
N ASN A 108 1.03 40.40 10.55
CA ASN A 108 1.52 41.65 11.14
C ASN A 108 2.78 41.44 12.01
N LEU A 109 2.88 40.33 12.73
CA LEU A 109 4.10 39.93 13.45
C LEU A 109 5.25 39.68 12.46
N GLY A 110 5.01 38.97 11.36
CA GLY A 110 5.98 38.76 10.29
C GLY A 110 6.40 40.05 9.60
N GLN A 111 5.45 40.97 9.38
CA GLN A 111 5.74 42.30 8.83
C GLN A 111 6.60 43.16 9.77
N ASN A 112 6.35 43.14 11.08
CA ASN A 112 7.16 43.87 12.07
C ASN A 112 8.57 43.32 12.23
N LEU A 113 8.77 41.99 12.09
CA LEU A 113 10.11 41.41 12.05
C LEU A 113 10.85 41.73 10.73
N SER A 114 10.16 41.70 9.58
CA SER A 114 10.79 41.92 8.28
C SER A 114 11.08 43.40 7.99
N SER A 115 10.30 44.32 8.57
CA SER A 115 10.54 45.77 8.40
C SER A 115 11.85 46.27 9.03
N ARG A 116 12.43 45.47 9.96
CA ARG A 116 13.77 45.76 10.54
C ARG A 116 14.92 45.32 9.64
N TRP A 117 14.71 44.34 8.72
CA TRP A 117 15.79 43.71 7.95
C TRP A 117 15.87 44.13 6.46
N ASP A 118 14.77 44.63 5.85
CA ASP A 118 14.79 44.94 4.42
C ASP A 118 13.99 46.18 4.05
N ARG A 119 14.63 47.35 4.20
CA ARG A 119 14.02 48.65 3.88
C ARG A 119 13.97 48.98 2.38
N LYS A 120 14.71 48.29 1.49
CA LYS A 120 14.84 48.71 0.08
C LYS A 120 14.33 47.72 -0.99
N ASN A 121 14.32 46.40 -0.77
CA ASN A 121 14.05 45.43 -1.86
C ASN A 121 12.90 44.46 -1.65
N GLY A 122 12.39 44.24 -0.45
CA GLY A 122 11.24 43.35 -0.14
C GLY A 122 11.48 41.87 -0.43
N TYR A 123 12.68 41.44 -0.85
CA TYR A 123 12.97 40.06 -1.22
C TYR A 123 12.89 39.10 -0.03
N PHE A 124 13.57 39.41 1.09
CA PHE A 124 13.58 38.53 2.28
C PHE A 124 12.22 38.43 2.94
N SER A 125 11.45 39.51 2.96
CA SER A 125 10.07 39.48 3.44
C SER A 125 9.18 38.62 2.55
N GLY A 126 9.46 38.60 1.22
CA GLY A 126 8.83 37.69 0.27
C GLY A 126 9.17 36.23 0.58
N VAL A 127 10.42 35.90 0.84
CA VAL A 127 10.86 34.53 1.19
C VAL A 127 10.17 34.03 2.46
N ALA A 128 10.04 34.84 3.50
CA ALA A 128 9.36 34.46 4.72
C ALA A 128 7.85 34.16 4.49
N ILE A 129 7.18 35.01 3.70
CA ILE A 129 5.77 34.79 3.35
C ILE A 129 5.61 33.54 2.47
N GLY A 130 6.50 33.35 1.49
CA GLY A 130 6.51 32.18 0.63
C GLY A 130 6.73 30.89 1.40
N ALA A 131 7.62 30.88 2.38
CA ALA A 131 7.88 29.75 3.25
C ALA A 131 6.65 29.38 4.09
N LEU A 132 5.96 30.36 4.67
CA LEU A 132 4.71 30.15 5.42
C LEU A 132 3.59 29.57 4.53
N ILE A 133 3.46 30.08 3.29
CA ILE A 133 2.48 29.57 2.33
C ILE A 133 2.82 28.13 1.95
N GLY A 134 4.09 27.77 1.74
CA GLY A 134 4.54 26.41 1.45
C GLY A 134 4.20 25.43 2.56
N LEU A 135 4.36 25.84 3.81
CA LEU A 135 4.06 25.02 4.98
C LEU A 135 2.54 24.76 5.15
N ILE A 136 1.72 25.80 4.95
CA ILE A 136 0.25 25.69 5.06
C ILE A 136 -0.32 24.83 3.92
N TRP A 137 0.36 24.80 2.78
CA TRP A 137 -0.13 24.12 1.59
C TRP A 137 0.16 22.60 1.56
N THR A 138 1.10 22.14 2.35
CA THR A 138 1.54 20.73 2.38
C THR A 138 0.41 19.71 2.60
N PRO A 139 -0.55 19.91 3.53
CA PRO A 139 -1.63 18.92 3.72
C PRO A 139 -2.59 18.82 2.52
N CYS A 140 -2.71 19.90 1.71
CA CYS A 140 -3.61 19.89 0.54
C CYS A 140 -2.97 19.25 -0.70
N ALA A 141 -1.66 19.17 -0.75
CA ALA A 141 -0.92 18.50 -1.81
C ALA A 141 -0.87 16.97 -1.63
N GLY A 142 -1.32 16.44 -0.47
CA GLY A 142 -1.22 15.03 -0.07
C GLY A 142 -1.68 14.02 -1.12
N PRO A 143 -2.89 14.13 -1.69
CA PRO A 143 -3.37 13.19 -2.71
C PRO A 143 -2.54 13.19 -4.01
N ILE A 144 -2.09 14.37 -4.44
CA ILE A 144 -1.26 14.52 -5.66
C ILE A 144 0.20 14.18 -5.36
N MET A 145 0.66 14.47 -4.12
CA MET A 145 1.96 14.01 -3.63
C MET A 145 2.04 12.48 -3.54
N ALA A 146 0.94 11.76 -3.36
CA ALA A 146 0.95 10.30 -3.38
C ALA A 146 1.39 9.77 -4.76
N ALA A 147 0.95 10.36 -5.86
CA ALA A 147 1.42 10.03 -7.20
C ALA A 147 2.90 10.38 -7.39
N ALA A 148 3.33 11.58 -6.93
CA ALA A 148 4.73 11.98 -6.96
C ALA A 148 5.62 11.13 -6.05
N VAL A 149 5.12 10.66 -4.89
CA VAL A 149 5.86 9.75 -4.00
C VAL A 149 6.07 8.39 -4.65
N VAL A 150 5.10 7.87 -5.42
CA VAL A 150 5.29 6.66 -6.22
C VAL A 150 6.42 6.85 -7.24
N GLN A 151 6.49 8.00 -7.91
CA GLN A 151 7.60 8.33 -8.82
C GLN A 151 8.94 8.50 -8.08
N ILE A 152 8.94 9.08 -6.88
CA ILE A 152 10.14 9.25 -6.04
C ILE A 152 10.65 7.89 -5.51
N VAL A 153 9.75 6.96 -5.19
CA VAL A 153 10.10 5.60 -4.75
C VAL A 153 10.70 4.79 -5.91
N GLN A 154 10.28 5.07 -7.15
CA GLN A 154 10.84 4.48 -8.37
C GLN A 154 12.17 5.12 -8.81
N ALA A 155 12.52 6.30 -8.29
CA ALA A 155 13.78 6.96 -8.62
C ALA A 155 14.99 6.18 -8.06
N LYS A 156 15.90 5.78 -8.95
CA LYS A 156 17.07 4.93 -8.64
C LYS A 156 18.11 5.63 -7.77
N THR A 157 18.08 6.96 -7.65
CA THR A 157 19.05 7.74 -6.86
C THR A 157 18.37 8.87 -6.08
N SER A 158 18.95 9.22 -4.92
CA SER A 158 18.51 10.36 -4.10
C SER A 158 18.56 11.70 -4.86
N ALA A 159 19.41 11.81 -5.88
CA ALA A 159 19.55 13.01 -6.71
C ALA A 159 18.38 13.16 -7.70
N GLU A 160 17.90 12.08 -8.31
CA GLU A 160 16.75 12.10 -9.23
C GLU A 160 15.45 12.41 -8.48
N ALA A 161 15.26 11.83 -7.31
CA ALA A 161 14.13 12.16 -6.44
C ALA A 161 14.09 13.65 -6.08
N THR A 162 15.24 14.21 -5.73
CA THR A 162 15.35 15.64 -5.38
C THR A 162 15.06 16.53 -6.60
N LEU A 163 15.53 16.15 -7.78
CA LEU A 163 15.31 16.89 -9.02
C LEU A 163 13.83 16.88 -9.45
N THR A 164 13.14 15.74 -9.28
CA THR A 164 11.70 15.61 -9.54
C THR A 164 10.89 16.52 -8.64
N VAL A 165 11.20 16.57 -7.34
CA VAL A 165 10.53 17.48 -6.39
C VAL A 165 10.77 18.95 -6.76
N ILE A 166 11.97 19.31 -7.19
CA ILE A 166 12.30 20.67 -7.63
C ILE A 166 11.52 21.03 -8.90
N MET A 167 11.44 20.13 -9.88
CA MET A 167 10.70 20.36 -11.14
C MET A 167 9.19 20.50 -10.88
N PHE A 168 8.63 19.68 -9.98
CA PHE A 168 7.25 19.82 -9.54
C PHE A 168 6.98 21.17 -8.85
N ALA A 169 7.85 21.58 -7.94
CA ALA A 169 7.75 22.88 -7.25
C ALA A 169 7.91 24.06 -8.21
N LEU A 170 8.76 23.95 -9.23
CA LEU A 170 8.88 24.92 -10.32
C LEU A 170 7.61 24.98 -11.17
N GLY A 171 7.01 23.81 -11.49
CA GLY A 171 5.74 23.72 -12.20
C GLY A 171 4.61 24.47 -11.49
N ALA A 172 4.52 24.37 -10.17
CA ALA A 172 3.56 25.12 -9.37
C ALA A 172 3.92 26.61 -9.24
N GLY A 173 5.21 26.93 -9.18
CA GLY A 173 5.71 28.31 -9.02
C GLY A 173 5.49 29.20 -10.25
N ILE A 174 5.58 28.64 -11.47
CA ILE A 174 5.45 29.42 -12.73
C ILE A 174 4.07 30.07 -12.88
N PRO A 175 2.94 29.35 -12.77
CA PRO A 175 1.61 29.97 -12.84
C PRO A 175 1.36 30.96 -11.69
N MET A 176 1.86 30.66 -10.49
CA MET A 176 1.77 31.58 -9.35
C MET A 176 2.52 32.88 -9.61
N LEU A 177 3.70 32.83 -10.24
CA LEU A 177 4.44 34.01 -10.66
C LEU A 177 3.67 34.83 -11.70
N ALA A 178 3.10 34.13 -12.70
CA ALA A 178 2.30 34.77 -13.73
C ALA A 178 1.09 35.52 -13.13
N ILE A 179 0.38 34.89 -12.17
CA ILE A 179 -0.74 35.51 -11.46
C ILE A 179 -0.26 36.68 -10.58
N ALA A 180 0.86 36.55 -9.89
CA ALA A 180 1.41 37.62 -9.04
C ALA A 180 1.86 38.84 -9.85
N LEU A 181 2.41 38.63 -11.05
CA LEU A 181 2.86 39.70 -11.96
C LEU A 181 1.66 40.32 -12.71
N ALA A 182 0.70 39.51 -13.14
CA ALA A 182 -0.54 39.96 -13.80
C ALA A 182 -1.56 40.59 -12.81
N GLY A 183 -1.29 40.53 -11.52
CA GLY A 183 -2.24 40.84 -10.46
C GLY A 183 -2.88 42.23 -10.50
N ARG A 184 -2.20 43.25 -11.02
CA ARG A 184 -2.77 44.60 -11.23
C ARG A 184 -3.86 44.62 -12.30
N GLN A 185 -3.70 43.88 -13.40
CA GLN A 185 -4.69 43.85 -14.50
C GLN A 185 -5.84 42.88 -14.21
N VAL A 186 -5.54 41.79 -13.50
CA VAL A 186 -6.54 40.77 -13.11
C VAL A 186 -7.43 41.27 -11.96
N ALA A 187 -6.88 41.98 -11.00
CA ALA A 187 -7.65 42.54 -9.85
C ALA A 187 -8.75 43.52 -10.26
N THR A 188 -8.58 44.25 -11.35
CA THR A 188 -9.60 45.19 -11.87
C THR A 188 -10.75 44.49 -12.60
N ARG A 189 -10.51 43.29 -13.19
CA ARG A 189 -11.57 42.51 -13.86
C ARG A 189 -12.28 41.52 -12.92
N LEU A 190 -11.76 41.27 -11.75
CA LEU A 190 -12.30 40.33 -10.74
C LEU A 190 -13.36 40.96 -9.81
N GLY A 191 -13.97 42.10 -10.16
CA GLY A 191 -15.07 42.72 -9.39
C GLY A 191 -16.24 41.78 -9.11
N PHE A 192 -16.52 40.84 -10.01
CA PHE A 192 -17.54 39.81 -9.85
C PHE A 192 -17.23 38.86 -8.70
N PHE A 193 -15.95 38.42 -8.55
CA PHE A 193 -15.54 37.54 -7.46
C PHE A 193 -15.54 38.20 -6.07
N LYS A 194 -15.28 39.50 -6.00
CA LYS A 194 -15.41 40.27 -4.75
C LYS A 194 -16.87 40.29 -4.23
N LYS A 195 -17.85 40.40 -5.13
CA LYS A 195 -19.29 40.47 -4.77
C LYS A 195 -19.83 39.13 -4.31
N HIS A 196 -19.27 37.99 -4.78
CA HIS A 196 -19.72 36.63 -4.49
C HIS A 196 -18.71 35.78 -3.69
N SER A 197 -17.72 36.42 -3.06
CA SER A 197 -16.62 35.72 -2.38
C SER A 197 -17.09 34.72 -1.31
N TYR A 198 -18.20 35.00 -0.63
CA TYR A 198 -18.78 34.12 0.37
C TYR A 198 -19.44 32.87 -0.25
N ALA A 199 -20.15 33.02 -1.36
CA ALA A 199 -20.78 31.92 -2.06
C ALA A 199 -19.68 30.95 -2.63
N VAL A 200 -18.62 31.52 -3.22
CA VAL A 200 -17.49 30.77 -3.75
C VAL A 200 -16.78 29.98 -2.64
N ARG A 201 -16.52 30.59 -1.47
CA ARG A 201 -15.93 29.90 -0.31
C ARG A 201 -16.79 28.76 0.20
N ARG A 202 -18.11 28.95 0.22
CA ARG A 202 -19.07 27.94 0.69
C ARG A 202 -19.09 26.72 -0.25
N VAL A 203 -19.13 26.98 -1.56
CA VAL A 203 -19.07 25.92 -2.58
C VAL A 203 -17.74 25.15 -2.48
N LEU A 204 -16.62 25.85 -2.35
CA LEU A 204 -15.31 25.24 -2.17
C LEU A 204 -15.21 24.42 -0.87
N GLY A 205 -15.76 24.93 0.24
CA GLY A 205 -15.82 24.20 1.50
C GLY A 205 -16.61 22.89 1.39
N VAL A 206 -17.73 22.89 0.66
CA VAL A 206 -18.52 21.67 0.37
C VAL A 206 -17.71 20.69 -0.48
N ILE A 207 -17.03 21.17 -1.52
CA ILE A 207 -16.20 20.33 -2.40
C ILE A 207 -15.06 19.68 -1.61
N ILE A 208 -14.40 20.43 -0.71
CA ILE A 208 -13.31 19.91 0.12
C ILE A 208 -13.82 18.83 1.09
N ILE A 209 -14.97 19.03 1.72
CA ILE A 209 -15.57 18.03 2.61
C ILE A 209 -15.99 16.80 1.81
N ALA A 210 -16.63 16.99 0.66
CA ALA A 210 -17.01 15.87 -0.21
C ALA A 210 -15.79 15.08 -0.67
N ALA A 211 -14.71 15.74 -1.06
CA ALA A 211 -13.45 15.09 -1.41
C ALA A 211 -12.84 14.32 -0.22
N ALA A 212 -12.83 14.91 0.98
CA ALA A 212 -12.32 14.25 2.18
C ALA A 212 -13.14 12.99 2.54
N VAL A 213 -14.47 13.03 2.39
CA VAL A 213 -15.36 11.88 2.60
C VAL A 213 -15.11 10.80 1.54
N LEU A 214 -15.00 11.18 0.26
CA LEU A 214 -14.72 10.24 -0.84
C LEU A 214 -13.37 9.53 -0.64
N ILE A 215 -12.34 10.26 -0.20
CA ILE A 215 -11.01 9.68 0.10
C ILE A 215 -11.08 8.78 1.35
N TYR A 216 -11.88 9.14 2.35
CA TYR A 216 -12.08 8.31 3.54
C TYR A 216 -12.80 6.99 3.22
N GLU A 217 -13.83 7.04 2.38
CA GLU A 217 -14.59 5.87 1.90
C GLU A 217 -13.81 5.03 0.85
N GLY A 218 -12.63 5.47 0.41
CA GLY A 218 -11.84 4.79 -0.64
C GLY A 218 -12.48 4.83 -2.03
N ALA A 219 -13.47 5.70 -2.22
CA ALA A 219 -14.20 5.85 -3.48
C ALA A 219 -13.35 6.49 -4.59
N ASP A 220 -12.26 7.17 -4.23
CA ASP A 220 -11.24 7.68 -5.15
C ASP A 220 -10.56 6.54 -5.93
N VAL A 221 -10.20 5.45 -5.24
CA VAL A 221 -9.62 4.26 -5.85
C VAL A 221 -10.65 3.55 -6.72
N GLN A 222 -11.93 3.47 -6.27
CA GLN A 222 -13.01 2.88 -7.05
C GLN A 222 -13.40 3.75 -8.26
N LEU A 223 -13.39 5.08 -8.12
CA LEU A 223 -13.71 5.99 -9.23
C LEU A 223 -12.60 6.00 -10.29
N LEU A 224 -11.34 5.96 -9.88
CA LEU A 224 -10.20 5.81 -10.79
C LEU A 224 -10.19 4.43 -11.44
N ALA A 225 -10.50 3.38 -10.69
CA ALA A 225 -10.66 2.03 -11.24
C ALA A 225 -11.88 1.91 -12.17
N SER A 226 -12.98 2.63 -11.90
CA SER A 226 -14.15 2.65 -12.79
C SER A 226 -14.00 3.60 -13.98
N ALA A 227 -13.26 4.70 -13.84
CA ALA A 227 -12.92 5.58 -14.96
C ALA A 227 -11.88 4.94 -15.90
N GLY A 228 -11.05 4.04 -15.38
CA GLY A 228 -10.16 3.18 -16.18
C GLY A 228 -10.86 1.97 -16.80
N LYS A 229 -12.03 1.60 -16.30
CA LYS A 229 -12.90 0.58 -16.94
C LYS A 229 -13.75 1.22 -18.03
N SER A 230 -13.11 1.68 -19.09
CA SER A 230 -13.75 1.71 -20.39
C SER A 230 -14.03 0.25 -20.74
N SER A 231 -15.31 -0.12 -20.77
CA SER A 231 -15.81 -1.37 -21.32
C SER A 231 -15.51 -1.40 -22.83
N ASN A 232 -14.28 -1.73 -23.15
CA ASN A 232 -13.91 -2.17 -24.47
C ASN A 232 -13.53 -3.65 -24.34
N GLU A 233 -14.33 -4.50 -24.95
CA GLU A 233 -13.91 -5.80 -25.44
C GLU A 233 -12.65 -5.57 -26.27
N THR A 234 -11.47 -5.62 -25.64
CA THR A 234 -10.21 -5.42 -26.35
C THR A 234 -9.85 -6.71 -27.03
N VAL A 235 -10.12 -6.75 -28.31
CA VAL A 235 -9.35 -7.59 -29.24
C VAL A 235 -7.88 -7.30 -28.94
N PHE A 236 -7.15 -8.32 -28.50
CA PHE A 236 -5.77 -8.24 -28.10
C PHE A 236 -4.91 -7.65 -29.24
N SER A 237 -4.35 -6.44 -29.06
CA SER A 237 -3.58 -5.71 -30.09
C SER A 237 -2.08 -6.00 -30.08
N GLY A 238 -1.62 -6.94 -29.23
CA GLY A 238 -0.19 -7.26 -29.08
C GLY A 238 0.58 -6.30 -28.15
N GLU A 239 -0.08 -5.29 -27.60
CA GLU A 239 0.48 -4.41 -26.56
C GLU A 239 0.21 -4.98 -25.17
N LEU A 240 1.16 -4.80 -24.23
CA LEU A 240 1.01 -5.23 -22.83
C LEU A 240 0.00 -4.32 -22.11
N ARG A 241 -0.94 -4.93 -21.39
CA ARG A 241 -1.84 -4.23 -20.48
C ARG A 241 -1.07 -3.95 -19.17
N ASP A 242 -1.08 -2.71 -18.73
CA ASP A 242 -0.38 -2.29 -17.50
C ASP A 242 1.11 -2.67 -17.49
N GLY A 243 1.71 -2.75 -18.69
CA GLY A 243 3.15 -2.99 -18.86
C GLY A 243 3.99 -1.87 -18.25
N LEU A 244 5.23 -2.20 -17.89
CA LEU A 244 6.14 -1.21 -17.35
C LEU A 244 6.53 -0.19 -18.44
N GLU A 245 6.41 1.10 -18.13
CA GLU A 245 6.85 2.19 -19.03
C GLU A 245 8.37 2.12 -19.31
N ALA A 246 9.15 1.65 -18.34
CA ALA A 246 10.59 1.46 -18.43
C ALA A 246 10.98 0.02 -18.04
N PRO A 247 10.95 -0.94 -18.98
CA PRO A 247 11.46 -2.28 -18.74
C PRO A 247 12.92 -2.28 -18.27
N TYR A 248 13.27 -3.19 -17.37
CA TYR A 248 14.61 -3.28 -16.82
C TYR A 248 15.11 -4.74 -16.79
N PRO A 249 16.45 -4.97 -16.83
CA PRO A 249 17.01 -6.33 -16.84
C PRO A 249 16.57 -7.12 -15.61
N ALA A 250 16.09 -8.36 -15.85
CA ALA A 250 15.75 -9.27 -14.76
C ALA A 250 17.02 -9.63 -13.96
N PRO A 251 16.95 -9.54 -12.62
CA PRO A 251 18.04 -9.98 -11.77
C PRO A 251 18.32 -11.49 -11.91
N GLU A 252 19.53 -11.92 -11.53
CA GLU A 252 19.88 -13.32 -11.46
C GLU A 252 19.27 -14.00 -10.23
N PHE A 253 19.06 -15.32 -10.29
CA PHE A 253 18.71 -16.12 -9.13
C PHE A 253 19.93 -16.28 -8.23
N VAL A 254 19.88 -15.72 -7.04
CA VAL A 254 21.00 -15.70 -6.09
C VAL A 254 20.59 -16.34 -4.77
N GLY A 255 21.53 -17.04 -4.12
CA GLY A 255 21.31 -17.63 -2.79
C GLY A 255 20.26 -18.75 -2.75
N ILE A 256 19.94 -19.36 -3.87
CA ILE A 256 19.01 -20.49 -3.94
C ILE A 256 19.61 -21.70 -3.25
N SER A 257 18.89 -22.23 -2.25
CA SER A 257 19.34 -23.38 -1.45
C SER A 257 19.18 -24.69 -2.20
N GLU A 258 18.10 -24.83 -2.96
CA GLU A 258 17.75 -26.04 -3.70
C GLU A 258 16.79 -25.73 -4.85
N TRP A 259 16.77 -26.59 -5.88
CA TRP A 259 15.80 -26.56 -6.97
C TRP A 259 14.95 -27.82 -6.96
N ILE A 260 13.64 -27.67 -7.13
CA ILE A 260 12.67 -28.75 -7.29
C ILE A 260 12.16 -28.71 -8.75
N ASN A 261 11.91 -29.86 -9.34
CA ASN A 261 11.43 -30.06 -10.72
C ASN A 261 12.41 -29.63 -11.83
N SER A 262 13.62 -29.19 -11.49
CA SER A 262 14.64 -28.82 -12.49
C SER A 262 16.06 -28.86 -11.90
N PRO A 263 17.11 -28.95 -12.75
CA PRO A 263 18.44 -28.54 -12.35
C PRO A 263 18.49 -27.03 -12.06
N PRO A 264 19.58 -26.53 -11.45
CA PRO A 264 19.78 -25.09 -11.26
C PRO A 264 19.68 -24.30 -12.56
N LEU A 265 18.89 -23.22 -12.55
CA LEU A 265 18.68 -22.33 -13.70
C LEU A 265 19.39 -21.00 -13.46
N LYS A 266 19.85 -20.37 -14.55
CA LYS A 266 20.37 -19.00 -14.56
C LYS A 266 19.53 -18.13 -15.47
N MET A 267 19.22 -16.93 -15.05
CA MET A 267 18.41 -15.99 -15.86
C MET A 267 19.05 -15.72 -17.23
N ALA A 268 20.38 -15.70 -17.30
CA ALA A 268 21.11 -15.51 -18.54
C ALA A 268 20.81 -16.62 -19.58
N ASP A 269 20.59 -17.88 -19.15
CA ASP A 269 20.34 -19.04 -20.01
C ASP A 269 18.86 -19.11 -20.49
N LEU A 270 18.01 -18.23 -20.01
CA LEU A 270 16.58 -18.19 -20.32
C LEU A 270 16.22 -17.22 -21.45
N ARG A 271 17.22 -16.59 -22.06
CA ARG A 271 17.01 -15.71 -23.23
C ARG A 271 16.28 -16.47 -24.34
N GLY A 272 15.37 -15.78 -25.04
CA GLY A 272 14.54 -16.36 -26.07
C GLY A 272 13.24 -16.99 -25.55
N LYS A 273 13.07 -17.13 -24.24
CA LYS A 273 11.82 -17.58 -23.59
C LYS A 273 11.08 -16.42 -22.95
N VAL A 274 9.77 -16.52 -22.87
CA VAL A 274 8.96 -15.71 -21.96
C VAL A 274 9.03 -16.36 -20.59
N VAL A 275 9.47 -15.60 -19.58
CA VAL A 275 9.63 -16.15 -18.22
C VAL A 275 8.67 -15.42 -17.27
N LEU A 276 7.94 -16.21 -16.48
CA LEU A 276 7.12 -15.68 -15.37
C LEU A 276 7.77 -16.16 -14.06
N VAL A 277 8.33 -15.22 -13.29
CA VAL A 277 8.81 -15.49 -11.93
C VAL A 277 7.67 -15.19 -10.96
N ASP A 278 7.33 -16.19 -10.15
CA ASP A 278 6.31 -16.12 -9.12
C ASP A 278 6.94 -16.28 -7.73
N PHE A 279 6.90 -15.23 -6.91
CA PHE A 279 7.31 -15.30 -5.51
C PHE A 279 6.14 -15.78 -4.66
N TRP A 280 6.31 -16.91 -4.01
CA TRP A 280 5.25 -17.58 -3.26
C TRP A 280 5.75 -18.28 -2.00
N THR A 281 4.83 -18.63 -1.12
CA THR A 281 5.06 -19.62 -0.06
C THR A 281 3.81 -20.47 0.14
N TYR A 282 3.98 -21.71 0.59
CA TYR A 282 2.90 -22.67 0.58
C TYR A 282 1.87 -22.52 1.70
N SER A 283 2.15 -21.72 2.73
CA SER A 283 1.20 -21.42 3.80
C SER A 283 0.44 -20.09 3.60
N CYS A 284 0.79 -19.32 2.56
CA CYS A 284 0.09 -18.09 2.20
C CYS A 284 -1.19 -18.40 1.41
N ILE A 285 -2.37 -18.05 1.93
CA ILE A 285 -3.65 -18.33 1.25
C ILE A 285 -3.75 -17.65 -0.10
N ASN A 286 -3.26 -16.41 -0.25
CA ASN A 286 -3.30 -15.66 -1.48
C ASN A 286 -2.44 -16.35 -2.56
N CYS A 287 -1.27 -16.89 -2.17
CA CYS A 287 -0.44 -17.70 -3.06
C CYS A 287 -1.17 -18.98 -3.48
N VAL A 288 -1.77 -19.71 -2.50
CA VAL A 288 -2.47 -20.96 -2.78
C VAL A 288 -3.62 -20.75 -3.78
N ARG A 289 -4.36 -19.63 -3.68
CA ARG A 289 -5.42 -19.28 -4.64
C ARG A 289 -4.89 -18.93 -6.03
N THR A 290 -3.69 -18.43 -6.13
CA THR A 290 -3.04 -18.08 -7.40
C THR A 290 -2.50 -19.31 -8.14
N LEU A 291 -2.07 -20.37 -7.43
CA LEU A 291 -1.45 -21.57 -8.02
C LEU A 291 -2.27 -22.27 -9.13
N PRO A 292 -3.61 -22.39 -9.06
CA PRO A 292 -4.40 -22.97 -10.17
C PRO A 292 -4.23 -22.24 -11.49
N HIS A 293 -4.09 -20.91 -11.46
CA HIS A 293 -3.84 -20.10 -12.65
C HIS A 293 -2.45 -20.36 -13.21
N LEU A 294 -1.43 -20.36 -12.35
CA LEU A 294 -0.04 -20.63 -12.74
C LEU A 294 0.11 -22.04 -13.35
N THR A 295 -0.42 -23.07 -12.70
CA THR A 295 -0.38 -24.44 -13.22
C THR A 295 -1.17 -24.57 -14.53
N GLY A 296 -2.27 -23.84 -14.66
CA GLY A 296 -3.06 -23.76 -15.89
C GLY A 296 -2.30 -23.09 -17.04
N TRP A 297 -1.61 -21.97 -16.78
CA TRP A 297 -0.78 -21.28 -17.78
C TRP A 297 0.43 -22.11 -18.18
N ASP A 298 1.07 -22.75 -17.23
CA ASP A 298 2.16 -23.68 -17.50
C ASP A 298 1.73 -24.81 -18.44
N ALA A 299 0.60 -25.45 -18.16
CA ALA A 299 0.04 -26.50 -19.01
C ALA A 299 -0.34 -26.00 -20.42
N LYS A 300 -0.84 -24.77 -20.56
CA LYS A 300 -1.29 -24.20 -21.86
C LYS A 300 -0.14 -23.67 -22.73
N TYR A 301 0.91 -23.13 -22.10
CA TYR A 301 1.89 -22.29 -22.79
C TYR A 301 3.34 -22.74 -22.68
N ARG A 302 3.67 -23.78 -21.88
CA ARG A 302 5.03 -24.33 -21.75
C ARG A 302 5.62 -24.69 -23.12
N ASP A 303 4.88 -25.44 -23.93
CA ASP A 303 5.30 -25.86 -25.27
C ASP A 303 5.33 -24.71 -26.28
N LYS A 304 4.80 -23.55 -25.93
CA LYS A 304 4.76 -22.35 -26.76
C LYS A 304 5.84 -21.32 -26.38
N GLY A 305 6.71 -21.68 -25.42
CA GLY A 305 7.85 -20.84 -25.03
C GLY A 305 7.70 -20.11 -23.72
N LEU A 306 6.62 -20.36 -22.93
CA LEU A 306 6.52 -19.88 -21.53
C LEU A 306 7.35 -20.80 -20.61
N LEU A 307 8.08 -20.20 -19.70
CA LEU A 307 8.67 -20.86 -18.55
C LEU A 307 8.24 -20.17 -17.28
N ILE A 308 7.51 -20.88 -16.42
CA ILE A 308 7.19 -20.39 -15.07
C ILE A 308 8.26 -20.87 -14.11
N ILE A 309 8.68 -20.01 -13.19
CA ILE A 309 9.65 -20.31 -12.12
C ILE A 309 9.02 -19.83 -10.81
N GLY A 310 8.68 -20.78 -9.93
CA GLY A 310 8.23 -20.45 -8.58
C GLY A 310 9.45 -20.21 -7.68
N VAL A 311 9.59 -18.99 -7.17
CA VAL A 311 10.60 -18.69 -6.16
C VAL A 311 9.93 -18.79 -4.80
N HIS A 312 10.14 -19.94 -4.14
CA HIS A 312 9.61 -20.18 -2.81
C HIS A 312 10.42 -19.40 -1.78
N SER A 313 9.85 -18.32 -1.28
CA SER A 313 10.49 -17.40 -0.33
C SER A 313 9.77 -17.54 1.02
N PRO A 314 10.40 -18.19 2.02
CA PRO A 314 9.74 -18.58 3.24
C PRO A 314 9.37 -17.37 4.13
N GLU A 315 8.18 -17.39 4.67
CA GLU A 315 7.70 -16.46 5.67
C GLU A 315 8.02 -16.95 7.10
N PHE A 316 7.98 -18.26 7.30
CA PHE A 316 8.25 -18.93 8.57
C PHE A 316 9.42 -19.92 8.45
N GLU A 317 10.04 -20.23 9.60
CA GLU A 317 11.20 -21.14 9.63
C GLU A 317 10.90 -22.56 9.12
N PHE A 318 9.68 -23.06 9.37
CA PHE A 318 9.29 -24.40 8.91
C PHE A 318 9.18 -24.51 7.38
N GLU A 319 8.95 -23.41 6.70
CA GLU A 319 8.86 -23.34 5.25
C GLU A 319 10.21 -23.47 4.54
N LYS A 320 11.33 -23.32 5.27
CA LYS A 320 12.68 -23.53 4.76
C LYS A 320 13.02 -25.01 4.51
N LYS A 321 12.22 -25.94 5.06
CA LYS A 321 12.43 -27.38 4.90
C LYS A 321 12.05 -27.80 3.49
N ALA A 322 13.04 -28.32 2.73
CA ALA A 322 12.82 -28.73 1.34
C ALA A 322 11.73 -29.80 1.20
N ASP A 323 11.65 -30.75 2.14
CA ASP A 323 10.61 -31.79 2.12
C ASP A 323 9.19 -31.22 2.24
N ASN A 324 8.99 -30.16 3.05
CA ASN A 324 7.71 -29.50 3.17
C ASN A 324 7.32 -28.81 1.83
N VAL A 325 8.30 -28.18 1.17
CA VAL A 325 8.07 -27.55 -0.14
C VAL A 325 7.79 -28.61 -1.20
N ARG A 326 8.48 -29.76 -1.20
CA ARG A 326 8.22 -30.89 -2.11
C ARG A 326 6.79 -31.42 -1.96
N MET A 327 6.36 -31.68 -0.72
CA MET A 327 4.99 -32.12 -0.43
C MET A 327 3.96 -31.07 -0.93
N ALA A 328 4.24 -29.78 -0.77
CA ALA A 328 3.38 -28.72 -1.26
C ALA A 328 3.33 -28.67 -2.80
N THR A 329 4.48 -28.81 -3.48
CA THR A 329 4.52 -28.87 -4.95
C THR A 329 3.72 -30.04 -5.52
N GLU A 330 3.81 -31.22 -4.88
CA GLU A 330 3.01 -32.39 -5.24
C GLU A 330 1.51 -32.15 -5.00
N LYS A 331 1.15 -31.66 -3.80
CA LYS A 331 -0.24 -31.37 -3.41
C LYS A 331 -0.91 -30.39 -4.36
N PHE A 332 -0.21 -29.34 -4.80
CA PHE A 332 -0.75 -28.31 -5.68
C PHE A 332 -0.52 -28.59 -7.18
N GLY A 333 0.05 -29.73 -7.53
CA GLY A 333 0.27 -30.15 -8.92
C GLY A 333 1.27 -29.27 -9.68
N ILE A 334 2.22 -28.65 -8.98
CA ILE A 334 3.25 -27.78 -9.56
C ILE A 334 4.28 -28.64 -10.31
N LYS A 335 4.41 -28.42 -11.62
CA LYS A 335 5.34 -29.13 -12.50
C LYS A 335 6.45 -28.25 -13.06
N TYR A 336 6.33 -26.94 -12.89
CA TYR A 336 7.36 -25.98 -13.29
C TYR A 336 8.50 -25.93 -12.24
N PRO A 337 9.68 -25.40 -12.60
CA PRO A 337 10.80 -25.23 -11.67
C PRO A 337 10.44 -24.45 -10.43
N VAL A 338 10.90 -24.92 -9.26
CA VAL A 338 10.76 -24.20 -8.00
C VAL A 338 12.13 -24.01 -7.36
N ALA A 339 12.48 -22.76 -7.09
CA ALA A 339 13.71 -22.33 -6.45
C ALA A 339 13.46 -22.02 -4.96
N LEU A 340 14.19 -22.62 -4.05
CA LEU A 340 14.08 -22.38 -2.60
C LEU A 340 14.98 -21.20 -2.21
N ASP A 341 14.40 -20.04 -2.01
CA ASP A 341 15.07 -18.79 -1.62
C ASP A 341 15.08 -18.62 -0.10
N ASN A 342 15.63 -19.60 0.63
CA ASN A 342 15.58 -19.70 2.09
C ASN A 342 16.21 -18.50 2.83
N HIS A 343 17.04 -17.71 2.15
CA HIS A 343 17.69 -16.53 2.69
C HIS A 343 17.14 -15.22 2.15
N LEU A 344 16.05 -15.26 1.35
CA LEU A 344 15.43 -14.10 0.69
C LEU A 344 16.42 -13.30 -0.16
N ALA A 345 17.45 -13.96 -0.71
CA ALA A 345 18.48 -13.30 -1.51
C ALA A 345 17.97 -12.95 -2.91
N THR A 346 17.28 -13.89 -3.58
CA THR A 346 16.59 -13.63 -4.86
C THR A 346 15.41 -12.68 -4.66
N TRP A 347 14.64 -12.84 -3.60
CA TRP A 347 13.61 -11.88 -3.17
C TRP A 347 14.14 -10.45 -3.11
N SER A 348 15.28 -10.27 -2.45
CA SER A 348 15.92 -8.96 -2.31
C SER A 348 16.49 -8.44 -3.63
N ALA A 349 17.04 -9.32 -4.48
CA ALA A 349 17.55 -8.95 -5.80
C ALA A 349 16.45 -8.42 -6.73
N PHE A 350 15.24 -8.98 -6.64
CA PHE A 350 14.05 -8.50 -7.36
C PHE A 350 13.37 -7.30 -6.67
N TYR A 351 13.87 -6.81 -5.54
CA TYR A 351 13.22 -5.78 -4.70
C TYR A 351 11.79 -6.12 -4.31
N ASN A 352 11.49 -7.44 -4.19
CA ASN A 352 10.15 -7.89 -3.87
C ASN A 352 9.76 -7.55 -2.43
N LYS A 353 8.45 -7.39 -2.16
CA LYS A 353 7.90 -7.03 -0.85
C LYS A 353 6.59 -7.77 -0.52
N TYR A 354 6.06 -8.55 -1.46
CA TYR A 354 4.71 -9.09 -1.38
C TYR A 354 4.65 -10.57 -1.76
N TRP A 355 3.70 -11.28 -1.18
CA TRP A 355 3.28 -12.63 -1.57
C TRP A 355 1.79 -12.60 -1.95
N PRO A 356 1.39 -13.21 -3.10
CA PRO A 356 2.24 -13.57 -4.22
C PRO A 356 2.73 -12.33 -4.97
N ALA A 357 3.79 -12.50 -5.80
CA ALA A 357 4.26 -11.45 -6.69
C ALA A 357 4.76 -12.04 -8.00
N HIS A 358 4.26 -11.51 -9.11
CA HIS A 358 4.60 -11.94 -10.46
C HIS A 358 5.51 -10.93 -11.14
N TYR A 359 6.56 -11.43 -11.78
CA TYR A 359 7.45 -10.66 -12.64
C TYR A 359 7.49 -11.32 -14.01
N LEU A 360 6.90 -10.69 -15.02
CA LEU A 360 6.88 -11.19 -16.39
C LEU A 360 8.06 -10.61 -17.18
N ILE A 361 8.84 -11.51 -17.77
CA ILE A 361 10.11 -11.24 -18.41
C ILE A 361 10.02 -11.62 -19.87
N ASP A 362 10.42 -10.73 -20.76
CA ASP A 362 10.41 -10.93 -22.21
C ASP A 362 11.58 -11.82 -22.69
N GLN A 363 11.58 -12.17 -23.97
CA GLN A 363 12.62 -12.99 -24.59
C GLN A 363 14.00 -12.32 -24.57
N LYS A 364 14.08 -11.00 -24.34
CA LYS A 364 15.35 -10.26 -24.18
C LYS A 364 15.83 -10.28 -22.73
N GLY A 365 15.03 -10.85 -21.80
CA GLY A 365 15.31 -10.92 -20.38
C GLY A 365 15.09 -9.60 -19.65
N GLN A 366 14.15 -8.77 -20.14
CA GLN A 366 13.72 -7.58 -19.45
C GLN A 366 12.41 -7.86 -18.70
N ILE A 367 12.29 -7.42 -17.46
CA ILE A 367 11.01 -7.38 -16.75
C ILE A 367 10.17 -6.30 -17.44
N VAL A 368 9.02 -6.71 -17.97
CA VAL A 368 8.11 -5.86 -18.75
C VAL A 368 6.76 -5.65 -18.07
N TYR A 369 6.42 -6.49 -17.08
CA TYR A 369 5.19 -6.38 -16.31
C TYR A 369 5.41 -6.95 -14.90
N THR A 370 4.75 -6.37 -13.91
CA THR A 370 4.74 -6.86 -12.52
C THR A 370 3.32 -6.83 -11.98
N HIS A 371 2.97 -7.84 -11.18
CA HIS A 371 1.70 -7.87 -10.47
C HIS A 371 1.95 -8.30 -9.02
N PHE A 372 1.34 -7.61 -8.06
CA PHE A 372 1.50 -7.86 -6.62
C PHE A 372 0.17 -8.22 -5.98
N GLY A 373 0.15 -9.34 -5.29
CA GLY A 373 -1.08 -9.90 -4.73
C GLY A 373 -1.78 -10.87 -5.67
N GLU A 374 -2.98 -11.28 -5.30
CA GLU A 374 -3.86 -12.12 -6.12
C GLU A 374 -4.78 -11.27 -7.01
N GLY A 375 -5.35 -11.86 -8.07
CA GLY A 375 -6.25 -11.16 -9.00
C GLY A 375 -5.59 -10.82 -10.34
N ASP A 376 -6.29 -10.05 -11.17
CA ASP A 376 -5.88 -9.61 -12.52
C ASP A 376 -5.29 -10.74 -13.40
N TYR A 377 -5.84 -11.95 -13.24
CA TYR A 377 -5.35 -13.14 -13.92
C TYR A 377 -5.52 -13.05 -15.43
N ASP A 378 -6.59 -12.39 -15.92
CA ASP A 378 -6.79 -12.10 -17.34
C ASP A 378 -5.75 -11.12 -17.90
N VAL A 379 -5.32 -10.14 -17.10
CA VAL A 379 -4.25 -9.21 -17.50
C VAL A 379 -2.93 -9.95 -17.62
N THR A 380 -2.58 -10.74 -16.61
CA THR A 380 -1.33 -11.52 -16.59
C THR A 380 -1.31 -12.55 -17.74
N GLU A 381 -2.40 -13.32 -17.95
CA GLU A 381 -2.49 -14.27 -19.06
C GLU A 381 -2.45 -13.55 -20.42
N GLY A 382 -3.12 -12.39 -20.53
CA GLY A 382 -3.09 -11.55 -21.73
C GLY A 382 -1.66 -11.13 -22.08
N ASN A 383 -0.90 -10.66 -21.11
CA ASN A 383 0.49 -10.25 -21.29
C ASN A 383 1.42 -11.42 -21.64
N ILE A 384 1.21 -12.60 -21.04
CA ILE A 384 1.92 -13.83 -21.43
C ILE A 384 1.66 -14.14 -22.92
N ARG A 385 0.41 -14.10 -23.35
CA ARG A 385 0.03 -14.39 -24.74
C ARG A 385 0.60 -13.35 -25.71
N ALA A 386 0.65 -12.08 -25.30
CA ALA A 386 1.28 -11.02 -26.08
C ALA A 386 2.74 -11.33 -26.40
N LEU A 387 3.50 -11.62 -25.36
CA LEU A 387 4.92 -11.90 -25.52
C LEU A 387 5.18 -13.17 -26.33
N LEU A 388 4.25 -14.14 -26.27
CA LEU A 388 4.30 -15.37 -27.06
C LEU A 388 3.79 -15.19 -28.51
N GLY A 389 3.26 -14.03 -28.89
CA GLY A 389 2.65 -13.79 -30.20
C GLY A 389 1.36 -14.56 -30.43
N ILE A 390 0.63 -14.93 -29.37
CA ILE A 390 -0.62 -15.70 -29.43
C ILE A 390 -1.81 -14.73 -29.42
N GLY A 391 -2.53 -14.65 -30.52
CA GLY A 391 -3.75 -13.86 -30.63
C GLY A 391 -4.94 -14.48 -29.90
N GLY A 392 -6.06 -13.73 -29.86
CA GLY A 392 -7.36 -14.13 -29.30
C GLY A 392 -7.65 -13.54 -27.92
N GLU A 393 -8.91 -13.57 -27.55
CA GLU A 393 -9.43 -12.99 -26.30
C GLU A 393 -9.09 -13.87 -25.09
N VAL A 394 -8.74 -13.24 -23.97
CA VAL A 394 -8.66 -13.88 -22.64
C VAL A 394 -9.92 -13.51 -21.88
N LYS A 395 -10.75 -14.50 -21.56
CA LYS A 395 -11.93 -14.30 -20.72
C LYS A 395 -11.47 -14.21 -19.26
N PRO A 396 -11.92 -13.19 -18.50
CA PRO A 396 -11.67 -13.15 -17.06
C PRO A 396 -12.18 -14.44 -16.41
N PRO A 397 -11.40 -15.11 -15.58
CA PRO A 397 -11.88 -16.26 -14.84
C PRO A 397 -12.98 -15.84 -13.85
N ALA A 398 -13.88 -16.78 -13.52
CA ALA A 398 -15.04 -16.49 -12.65
C ALA A 398 -14.63 -16.05 -11.23
N ASP A 399 -13.44 -16.42 -10.79
CA ASP A 399 -12.83 -16.12 -9.50
C ASP A 399 -11.93 -14.85 -9.52
N ASN A 400 -11.88 -14.13 -10.64
CA ASN A 400 -11.12 -12.88 -10.77
C ASN A 400 -11.71 -11.74 -9.90
N LEU A 401 -12.95 -11.89 -9.46
CA LEU A 401 -13.61 -10.98 -8.52
C LEU A 401 -13.31 -11.43 -7.10
N LEU A 402 -12.24 -10.89 -6.53
CA LEU A 402 -11.99 -11.01 -5.09
C LEU A 402 -13.14 -10.33 -4.34
N THR A 403 -14.00 -11.15 -3.76
CA THR A 403 -15.09 -10.65 -2.92
C THR A 403 -14.51 -10.35 -1.53
N TYR A 404 -13.85 -9.20 -1.39
CA TYR A 404 -13.47 -8.74 -0.06
C TYR A 404 -14.74 -8.40 0.72
N THR A 405 -14.89 -9.03 1.85
CA THR A 405 -15.93 -8.65 2.82
C THR A 405 -15.64 -7.22 3.28
N LYS A 406 -16.66 -6.34 3.24
CA LYS A 406 -16.53 -4.98 3.81
C LYS A 406 -16.07 -5.10 5.27
N ASN A 407 -14.99 -4.39 5.64
CA ASN A 407 -14.36 -4.45 6.97
C ASN A 407 -13.79 -5.85 7.33
N GLN A 408 -13.32 -6.61 6.36
CA GLN A 408 -12.67 -7.90 6.62
C GLN A 408 -11.48 -7.72 7.58
N THR A 409 -11.37 -8.65 8.53
CA THR A 409 -10.21 -8.72 9.42
C THR A 409 -8.93 -8.88 8.60
N LEU A 410 -7.93 -8.10 8.93
CA LEU A 410 -6.62 -8.17 8.27
C LEU A 410 -5.85 -9.39 8.77
N GLU A 411 -4.88 -9.83 7.98
CA GLU A 411 -3.94 -10.87 8.38
C GLU A 411 -3.36 -10.57 9.77
N THR A 412 -3.37 -11.58 10.65
CA THR A 412 -3.08 -11.39 12.08
C THR A 412 -2.01 -12.37 12.53
N TYR A 413 -0.83 -11.85 12.81
CA TYR A 413 0.33 -12.61 13.28
C TYR A 413 0.30 -12.79 14.79
N LEU A 414 0.60 -14.01 15.27
CA LEU A 414 0.52 -14.37 16.67
C LEU A 414 1.88 -14.30 17.40
N GLY A 415 2.99 -14.46 16.69
CA GLY A 415 4.32 -14.36 17.26
C GLY A 415 4.77 -12.92 17.49
N TYR A 416 5.50 -12.66 18.58
CA TYR A 416 5.88 -11.30 19.01
C TYR A 416 6.70 -10.50 17.99
N GLY A 417 7.27 -11.14 16.97
CA GLY A 417 8.01 -10.45 15.91
C GLY A 417 7.14 -9.54 15.03
N ARG A 418 5.85 -9.91 14.87
CA ARG A 418 4.86 -9.18 14.06
C ARG A 418 3.48 -9.11 14.74
N MET A 419 3.40 -9.44 16.02
CA MET A 419 2.15 -9.51 16.79
C MET A 419 1.37 -8.22 16.73
N GLN A 420 0.07 -8.34 16.43
CA GLN A 420 -0.89 -7.24 16.45
C GLN A 420 -2.19 -7.71 17.09
N ASN A 421 -2.96 -6.77 17.67
CA ASN A 421 -4.31 -6.99 18.18
C ASN A 421 -4.43 -8.11 19.25
N PHE A 422 -3.36 -8.39 19.99
CA PHE A 422 -3.39 -9.33 21.10
C PHE A 422 -4.07 -8.67 22.31
N ALA A 423 -5.16 -9.29 22.77
CA ALA A 423 -5.92 -8.80 23.91
C ALA A 423 -5.44 -9.48 25.20
N ALA A 424 -4.33 -8.99 25.75
CA ALA A 424 -3.83 -9.35 27.07
C ALA A 424 -3.83 -8.14 28.01
N ALA A 425 -4.01 -8.39 29.31
CA ALA A 425 -3.98 -7.35 30.33
C ALA A 425 -2.57 -6.74 30.49
N ASP A 426 -1.52 -7.54 30.26
CA ASP A 426 -0.12 -7.17 30.36
C ASP A 426 0.66 -7.51 29.10
N VAL A 427 1.87 -6.94 28.95
CA VAL A 427 2.78 -7.28 27.85
C VAL A 427 3.16 -8.76 27.95
N ALA A 428 2.88 -9.53 26.91
CA ALA A 428 3.19 -10.96 26.86
C ALA A 428 4.69 -11.22 27.12
N PRO A 429 5.04 -12.04 28.13
CA PRO A 429 6.43 -12.44 28.33
C PRO A 429 6.93 -13.24 27.11
N ARG A 430 8.09 -12.85 26.56
CA ARG A 430 8.67 -13.47 25.37
C ARG A 430 9.41 -14.76 25.73
N ASP A 431 9.20 -15.80 24.94
CA ASP A 431 9.93 -17.08 24.98
C ASP A 431 9.89 -17.79 26.36
N LYS A 432 8.84 -17.53 27.17
CA LYS A 432 8.66 -18.13 28.49
C LYS A 432 7.22 -18.63 28.66
N PRO A 433 7.03 -19.79 29.31
CA PRO A 433 5.68 -20.23 29.68
C PRO A 433 4.99 -19.19 30.55
N SER A 434 3.78 -18.83 30.17
CA SER A 434 2.97 -17.84 30.90
C SER A 434 1.50 -18.24 30.82
N PHE A 435 0.75 -17.96 31.90
CA PHE A 435 -0.65 -18.26 32.00
C PHE A 435 -1.49 -17.07 31.54
N TYR A 436 -2.45 -17.35 30.66
CA TYR A 436 -3.35 -16.35 30.07
C TYR A 436 -4.79 -16.68 30.40
N THR A 437 -5.64 -15.67 30.46
CA THR A 437 -7.10 -15.77 30.59
C THR A 437 -7.77 -14.92 29.55
N TYR A 438 -8.87 -15.41 29.01
CA TYR A 438 -9.65 -14.62 28.06
C TYR A 438 -10.19 -13.36 28.72
N PRO A 439 -10.15 -12.21 28.05
CA PRO A 439 -10.86 -11.03 28.50
C PRO A 439 -12.36 -11.29 28.51
N SER A 440 -13.10 -10.62 29.39
CA SER A 440 -14.57 -10.72 29.47
C SER A 440 -15.24 -10.26 28.16
N ASP A 441 -14.64 -9.32 27.45
CA ASP A 441 -15.08 -8.82 26.15
C ASP A 441 -13.88 -8.75 25.20
N LEU A 442 -13.93 -9.56 24.14
CA LEU A 442 -12.90 -9.56 23.10
C LEU A 442 -13.33 -8.63 21.96
N LYS A 443 -12.63 -7.51 21.82
CA LYS A 443 -12.93 -6.50 20.80
C LYS A 443 -12.84 -7.08 19.38
N PRO A 444 -13.56 -6.51 18.39
CA PRO A 444 -13.45 -6.90 16.99
C PRO A 444 -12.00 -6.85 16.50
N ASN A 445 -11.63 -7.81 15.67
CA ASN A 445 -10.28 -8.01 15.10
C ASN A 445 -9.17 -8.27 16.14
N CYS A 446 -9.53 -8.63 17.38
CA CYS A 446 -8.60 -9.00 18.44
C CYS A 446 -8.61 -10.50 18.70
N TRP A 447 -7.47 -11.00 19.18
CA TRP A 447 -7.31 -12.38 19.59
C TRP A 447 -6.77 -12.49 21.02
N ALA A 448 -7.00 -13.62 21.67
CA ALA A 448 -6.62 -13.87 23.05
C ALA A 448 -6.26 -15.34 23.27
N LEU A 449 -5.47 -15.59 24.32
CA LEU A 449 -5.07 -16.92 24.79
C LEU A 449 -5.74 -17.26 26.12
N GLU A 450 -5.93 -18.55 26.36
CA GLU A 450 -6.35 -19.13 27.66
C GLU A 450 -5.45 -20.31 28.00
N GLY A 451 -5.09 -20.45 29.28
CA GLY A 451 -4.17 -21.50 29.75
C GLY A 451 -2.71 -21.11 29.61
N GLU A 452 -1.82 -22.10 29.62
CA GLU A 452 -0.38 -21.89 29.60
C GLU A 452 0.18 -21.93 28.18
N TRP A 453 0.79 -20.82 27.76
CA TRP A 453 1.38 -20.65 26.43
C TRP A 453 2.78 -20.05 26.49
N ILE A 454 3.63 -20.37 25.53
CA ILE A 454 4.84 -19.61 25.19
C ILE A 454 4.52 -18.72 24.00
N VAL A 455 4.74 -17.43 24.13
CA VAL A 455 4.70 -16.48 22.99
C VAL A 455 6.11 -16.35 22.46
N GLY A 456 6.36 -17.02 21.33
CA GLY A 456 7.62 -17.00 20.61
C GLY A 456 7.68 -15.92 19.52
N ARG A 457 8.82 -15.82 18.84
CA ARG A 457 9.04 -14.78 17.81
C ARG A 457 8.07 -14.91 16.62
N GLN A 458 7.79 -16.14 16.16
CA GLN A 458 6.95 -16.39 14.97
C GLN A 458 5.61 -17.04 15.29
N SER A 459 5.47 -17.67 16.46
CA SER A 459 4.28 -18.46 16.84
C SER A 459 4.01 -18.39 18.32
N VAL A 460 2.81 -18.79 18.70
CA VAL A 460 2.45 -19.16 20.08
C VAL A 460 2.39 -20.67 20.21
N VAL A 461 2.83 -21.23 21.36
CA VAL A 461 2.94 -22.67 21.55
C VAL A 461 2.25 -23.09 22.85
N SER A 462 1.22 -23.95 22.76
CA SER A 462 0.51 -24.47 23.93
C SER A 462 1.40 -25.35 24.80
N GLN A 463 1.31 -25.19 26.13
CA GLN A 463 2.16 -25.89 27.10
C GLN A 463 1.39 -26.95 27.89
N LYS A 464 0.08 -26.86 27.94
CA LYS A 464 -0.81 -27.76 28.68
C LYS A 464 -1.99 -28.17 27.81
N PRO A 465 -2.68 -29.28 28.16
CA PRO A 465 -3.98 -29.60 27.61
C PRO A 465 -4.99 -28.48 27.86
N ASP A 466 -6.04 -28.43 27.06
CA ASP A 466 -7.14 -27.46 27.12
C ASP A 466 -6.69 -26.00 26.90
N ALA A 467 -5.49 -25.80 26.35
CA ALA A 467 -5.01 -24.47 25.99
C ALA A 467 -5.86 -23.87 24.88
N GLY A 468 -6.41 -22.68 25.14
CA GLY A 468 -7.37 -22.01 24.25
C GLY A 468 -6.78 -20.84 23.47
N LEU A 469 -7.24 -20.69 22.23
CA LEU A 469 -6.96 -19.54 21.36
C LEU A 469 -8.30 -19.03 20.82
N ARG A 470 -8.58 -17.75 21.01
CA ARG A 470 -9.84 -17.11 20.59
C ARG A 470 -9.58 -15.94 19.68
N LEU A 471 -10.42 -15.75 18.66
CA LEU A 471 -10.35 -14.63 17.71
C LEU A 471 -11.76 -14.09 17.45
N ASN A 472 -11.95 -12.78 17.58
CA ASN A 472 -13.14 -12.07 17.13
C ASN A 472 -12.85 -11.47 15.75
N PHE A 473 -13.54 -11.95 14.71
CA PHE A 473 -13.20 -11.63 13.31
C PHE A 473 -14.41 -11.23 12.48
N THR A 474 -14.15 -10.63 11.33
CA THR A 474 -15.12 -10.38 10.23
C THR A 474 -14.54 -10.95 8.95
N ALA A 475 -15.07 -12.07 8.47
CA ALA A 475 -14.68 -12.68 7.20
C ALA A 475 -15.69 -13.76 6.78
N ARG A 476 -15.64 -14.22 5.53
CA ARG A 476 -16.33 -15.44 5.10
C ARG A 476 -15.57 -16.68 5.53
N LYS A 477 -14.28 -16.73 5.25
CA LYS A 477 -13.40 -17.85 5.60
C LYS A 477 -12.29 -17.42 6.54
N VAL A 478 -11.94 -18.30 7.46
CA VAL A 478 -10.81 -18.11 8.37
C VAL A 478 -9.86 -19.29 8.20
N PHE A 479 -8.62 -18.96 7.95
CA PHE A 479 -7.51 -19.89 7.90
C PHE A 479 -6.52 -19.58 9.02
N LEU A 480 -5.82 -20.60 9.47
CA LEU A 480 -4.75 -20.45 10.46
C LEU A 480 -3.58 -21.35 10.08
N VAL A 481 -2.40 -20.79 10.06
CA VAL A 481 -1.16 -21.57 9.96
C VAL A 481 -0.93 -22.22 11.33
N LEU A 482 -1.05 -23.55 11.34
CA LEU A 482 -0.83 -24.37 12.53
C LEU A 482 0.29 -25.39 12.30
N GLY A 483 0.82 -25.89 13.39
CA GLY A 483 1.82 -26.94 13.35
C GLY A 483 1.96 -27.68 14.67
N THR A 484 2.72 -28.75 14.61
CA THR A 484 3.15 -29.56 15.74
C THR A 484 4.55 -30.09 15.52
N LYS A 485 5.16 -30.72 16.53
CA LYS A 485 6.45 -31.37 16.38
C LYS A 485 6.35 -32.54 15.39
N PRO A 486 7.37 -32.79 14.57
CA PRO A 486 7.38 -33.90 13.62
C PRO A 486 6.99 -35.23 14.27
N GLY A 487 6.11 -35.97 13.60
CA GLY A 487 5.62 -37.29 14.06
C GLY A 487 4.59 -37.23 15.20
N LYS A 488 4.10 -36.05 15.57
CA LYS A 488 2.99 -35.86 16.51
C LYS A 488 1.75 -35.37 15.79
N SER A 489 0.59 -35.80 16.30
CA SER A 489 -0.73 -35.24 15.94
C SER A 489 -1.36 -34.67 17.19
N ILE A 490 -2.04 -33.54 17.04
CA ILE A 490 -2.77 -32.86 18.11
C ILE A 490 -4.21 -32.71 17.68
N HIS A 491 -5.12 -33.14 18.53
CA HIS A 491 -6.55 -32.90 18.34
C HIS A 491 -6.91 -31.52 18.87
N VAL A 492 -7.71 -30.80 18.09
CA VAL A 492 -8.12 -29.43 18.39
C VAL A 492 -9.62 -29.30 18.19
N HIS A 493 -10.32 -28.86 19.22
CA HIS A 493 -11.73 -28.52 19.13
C HIS A 493 -11.90 -27.11 18.63
N VAL A 494 -12.70 -26.96 17.56
CA VAL A 494 -12.92 -25.67 16.88
C VAL A 494 -14.40 -25.31 16.97
N THR A 495 -14.70 -24.17 17.53
CA THR A 495 -16.07 -23.65 17.61
C THR A 495 -16.19 -22.27 16.96
N LEU A 496 -17.37 -22.01 16.40
CA LEU A 496 -17.79 -20.71 15.90
C LEU A 496 -19.02 -20.26 16.70
N ASN A 497 -18.92 -19.14 17.41
CA ASN A 497 -19.98 -18.61 18.26
C ASN A 497 -20.51 -19.66 19.26
N GLY A 498 -19.61 -20.48 19.83
CA GLY A 498 -19.92 -21.54 20.79
C GLY A 498 -20.52 -22.80 20.19
N LYS A 499 -20.63 -22.92 18.86
CA LYS A 499 -21.12 -24.15 18.19
C LYS A 499 -19.97 -24.82 17.43
N PRO A 500 -19.98 -26.18 17.32
CA PRO A 500 -18.98 -26.86 16.51
C PRO A 500 -18.89 -26.31 15.10
N ALA A 501 -17.66 -26.05 14.65
CA ALA A 501 -17.40 -25.54 13.31
C ALA A 501 -17.32 -26.67 12.28
N SER A 502 -17.53 -26.36 11.00
CA SER A 502 -17.28 -27.26 9.87
C SER A 502 -16.67 -26.49 8.71
N SER A 503 -15.64 -27.08 8.10
CA SER A 503 -14.93 -26.52 6.95
C SER A 503 -14.21 -27.64 6.18
N ALA A 504 -13.29 -27.31 5.30
CA ALA A 504 -12.51 -28.32 4.57
C ALA A 504 -11.64 -29.18 5.50
N ASP A 505 -11.03 -28.58 6.54
CA ASP A 505 -10.15 -29.29 7.49
C ASP A 505 -10.84 -29.62 8.82
N VAL A 506 -11.98 -29.00 9.16
CA VAL A 506 -12.71 -29.19 10.42
C VAL A 506 -13.99 -29.97 10.18
N LYS A 507 -14.19 -31.09 10.89
CA LYS A 507 -15.40 -31.90 10.81
C LYS A 507 -16.09 -31.96 12.19
N ASP A 508 -17.31 -31.44 12.27
CA ASP A 508 -18.11 -31.39 13.48
C ASP A 508 -17.33 -30.89 14.71
N GLY A 509 -16.60 -29.79 14.51
CA GLY A 509 -15.77 -29.15 15.53
C GLY A 509 -14.43 -29.82 15.80
N ASN A 510 -14.05 -30.86 15.05
CA ASN A 510 -12.81 -31.60 15.28
C ASN A 510 -11.81 -31.34 14.16
N LEU A 511 -10.59 -30.94 14.53
CA LEU A 511 -9.45 -30.74 13.68
C LEU A 511 -8.28 -31.59 14.17
N THR A 512 -7.56 -32.24 13.25
CA THR A 512 -6.29 -32.90 13.55
C THR A 512 -5.15 -32.08 12.95
N VAL A 513 -4.23 -31.63 13.80
CA VAL A 513 -3.01 -30.92 13.38
C VAL A 513 -1.84 -31.90 13.43
N ASP A 514 -1.33 -32.28 12.25
CA ASP A 514 -0.27 -33.28 12.07
C ASP A 514 0.94 -32.75 11.29
N GLN A 515 0.81 -31.58 10.67
CA GLN A 515 1.82 -30.93 9.84
C GLN A 515 1.81 -29.41 10.04
N GLU A 516 2.97 -28.80 9.75
CA GLU A 516 3.10 -27.34 9.68
C GLU A 516 2.54 -26.85 8.33
N ARG A 517 1.29 -26.39 8.30
CA ARG A 517 0.60 -25.92 7.09
C ARG A 517 -0.56 -24.96 7.40
N LEU A 518 -1.14 -24.42 6.35
CA LEU A 518 -2.40 -23.68 6.42
C LEU A 518 -3.58 -24.65 6.58
N TYR A 519 -4.45 -24.38 7.55
CA TYR A 519 -5.71 -25.09 7.80
C TYR A 519 -6.89 -24.15 7.62
N GLU A 520 -7.92 -24.58 6.90
CA GLU A 520 -9.20 -23.89 6.82
C GLU A 520 -10.04 -24.23 8.05
N LEU A 521 -10.27 -23.24 8.91
CA LEU A 521 -10.99 -23.45 10.18
C LEU A 521 -12.50 -23.19 10.05
N ILE A 522 -12.86 -22.18 9.27
CA ILE A 522 -14.22 -21.67 9.14
C ILE A 522 -14.55 -21.39 7.68
N ASP A 523 -15.77 -21.76 7.24
CA ASP A 523 -16.45 -21.19 6.08
C ASP A 523 -17.90 -20.87 6.48
N GLN A 524 -18.25 -19.60 6.63
CA GLN A 524 -19.61 -19.17 7.01
C GLN A 524 -20.50 -18.89 5.78
N GLY A 525 -20.02 -19.16 4.56
CA GLY A 525 -20.75 -18.92 3.32
C GLY A 525 -20.81 -17.45 2.90
N GLU A 526 -20.82 -16.52 3.84
CA GLU A 526 -20.83 -15.06 3.61
C GLU A 526 -19.94 -14.33 4.62
N GLY A 527 -19.52 -13.09 4.27
CA GLY A 527 -18.68 -12.27 5.14
C GLY A 527 -19.48 -11.67 6.30
N LYS A 528 -19.29 -12.18 7.50
CA LYS A 528 -19.92 -11.70 8.73
C LYS A 528 -19.02 -11.86 9.95
N ASN A 529 -19.41 -11.23 11.04
CA ASN A 529 -18.70 -11.35 12.32
C ASN A 529 -18.83 -12.75 12.90
N GLY A 530 -17.76 -13.23 13.54
CA GLY A 530 -17.71 -14.48 14.24
C GLY A 530 -16.72 -14.46 15.39
N LEU A 531 -17.01 -15.26 16.41
CA LEU A 531 -16.09 -15.57 17.49
C LEU A 531 -15.61 -17.01 17.30
N LEU A 532 -14.36 -17.14 16.82
CA LEU A 532 -13.66 -18.43 16.69
C LEU A 532 -13.00 -18.77 18.01
N GLU A 533 -13.10 -20.02 18.43
CA GLU A 533 -12.34 -20.58 19.54
C GLU A 533 -11.74 -21.93 19.16
N LEU A 534 -10.46 -22.11 19.47
CA LEU A 534 -9.74 -23.37 19.37
C LEU A 534 -9.35 -23.83 20.78
N LYS A 535 -9.47 -25.12 21.06
CA LYS A 535 -8.94 -25.78 22.28
C LYS A 535 -8.12 -26.99 21.89
N ALA A 536 -6.87 -27.03 22.32
CA ALA A 536 -5.95 -28.13 22.04
C ALA A 536 -6.02 -29.19 23.14
N ASP A 537 -6.28 -30.44 22.78
CA ASP A 537 -6.36 -31.54 23.75
C ASP A 537 -4.99 -31.91 24.33
N GLU A 538 -3.91 -31.66 23.57
CA GLU A 538 -2.54 -31.94 23.99
C GLU A 538 -1.64 -30.70 23.89
N PRO A 539 -0.54 -30.66 24.67
CA PRO A 539 0.45 -29.59 24.57
C PRO A 539 1.29 -29.69 23.30
N GLY A 540 1.77 -28.56 22.81
CA GLY A 540 2.68 -28.46 21.67
C GLY A 540 2.03 -27.99 20.39
N LEU A 541 0.75 -27.55 20.41
CA LEU A 541 0.13 -26.88 19.29
C LEU A 541 0.85 -25.55 19.03
N MET A 542 1.35 -25.38 17.82
CA MET A 542 1.96 -24.14 17.33
C MET A 542 0.97 -23.40 16.44
N ALA A 543 0.72 -22.11 16.72
CA ALA A 543 -0.11 -21.25 15.89
C ALA A 543 0.67 -19.99 15.48
N TYR A 544 0.66 -19.68 14.19
CA TYR A 544 1.54 -18.66 13.58
C TYR A 544 0.81 -17.41 13.13
N ALA A 545 -0.12 -17.54 12.19
CA ALA A 545 -0.86 -16.41 11.65
C ALA A 545 -2.26 -16.83 11.18
N PHE A 546 -3.25 -15.98 11.49
CA PHE A 546 -4.57 -16.02 10.87
C PHE A 546 -4.56 -15.27 9.55
N THR A 547 -5.22 -15.85 8.54
CA THR A 547 -5.47 -15.21 7.27
C THR A 547 -6.92 -15.46 6.84
N PHE A 548 -7.45 -14.59 6.00
CA PHE A 548 -8.88 -14.51 5.75
C PHE A 548 -9.17 -14.55 4.25
N GLY A 549 -10.37 -15.00 3.89
CA GLY A 549 -10.81 -15.04 2.51
C GLY A 549 -12.33 -14.95 2.38
N GLY A 550 -12.77 -14.56 1.19
CA GLY A 550 -14.17 -14.42 0.84
C GLY A 550 -14.57 -15.27 -0.37
#